data_9d778d4673175ab0b30117a30e7c591f
#
_entry.id   9d778d4673175ab0b30117a30e7c591f
#
_cell.length_a   1.000
_cell.length_b   1.000
_cell.length_c   1.000
_cell.angle_alpha   90.00
_cell.angle_beta   90.00
_cell.angle_gamma   90.00
#
_symmetry.space_group_name_H-M   'P 1'
#
loop_
_entity.id
_entity.type
_entity.pdbx_description
1 polymer ?
#
loop_
_entity_poly.entity_id
_entity_poly.type
_entity_poly.pdbx_seq_one_letter_code
_entity_poly.pdbx_strand_id
1 'polypeptide(L)'
;MIIGVPKEVKDHESRVGVTPAGVKALVEAGHKVLVETKAGELSAMPDDEYQSAGAEIVGSAYDVWRLADMVVKVKEPVEKEYGHFREGLVLFTYLHLAPVPELTAKLLDKKVVGIAYETIRDKAGTLPLLTPMSEVAGRMSVQVGAAYLEKEKGGRGVLLGGVPGVPPGNVCVIGGGIVGINAAKVAMGMGAKVTIVDLNLNRLRELDDIFNGRVYTLASNSYNVTHAVREADLVIGGVLIPGAAAPKIVTKAMVSKMKKGAVIVDVAIDQGGCIETARPTTHSDPAYVVDGVVHYCVTNMPAAVPNTSTLALTNATFPYVMRLAKMGAKAAIESDSGLRDGVNTYDGVLTCKPVADSQGRPWKAVGDLL
;
A
#
# COMPACT_ATOMS: atom_id res chain seq x y z
N MET A 1 -3.14 -2.23 -28.64
CA MET A 1 -2.39 -2.97 -27.59
C MET A 1 -3.32 -3.99 -26.96
N ILE A 2 -2.79 -5.15 -26.59
CA ILE A 2 -3.51 -6.16 -25.79
C ILE A 2 -3.10 -6.01 -24.34
N ILE A 3 -4.05 -5.72 -23.47
CA ILE A 3 -3.83 -5.54 -22.03
C ILE A 3 -4.29 -6.81 -21.30
N GLY A 4 -3.43 -7.40 -20.50
CA GLY A 4 -3.70 -8.58 -19.71
C GLY A 4 -3.91 -8.27 -18.23
N VAL A 5 -4.96 -8.82 -17.66
CA VAL A 5 -5.30 -8.69 -16.23
C VAL A 5 -5.39 -10.09 -15.63
N PRO A 6 -4.28 -10.65 -15.16
CA PRO A 6 -4.31 -11.95 -14.49
C PRO A 6 -4.92 -11.84 -13.10
N LYS A 7 -5.41 -12.96 -12.59
CA LYS A 7 -5.80 -13.12 -11.19
C LYS A 7 -4.55 -13.04 -10.31
N GLU A 8 -4.64 -12.33 -9.20
CA GLU A 8 -3.58 -12.32 -8.20
C GLU A 8 -3.41 -13.69 -7.55
N VAL A 9 -2.17 -14.07 -7.33
CA VAL A 9 -1.81 -15.41 -6.84
C VAL A 9 -1.02 -15.38 -5.54
N LYS A 10 -0.67 -14.18 -5.06
CA LYS A 10 -0.04 -13.99 -3.76
C LYS A 10 -1.06 -14.28 -2.66
N ASP A 11 -0.59 -14.87 -1.57
CA ASP A 11 -1.47 -15.24 -0.44
C ASP A 11 -2.23 -14.03 0.10
N HIS A 12 -3.53 -14.20 0.33
CA HIS A 12 -4.46 -13.16 0.78
C HIS A 12 -4.53 -11.90 -0.11
N GLU A 13 -4.13 -11.98 -1.40
CA GLU A 13 -4.30 -10.89 -2.35
C GLU A 13 -5.55 -11.13 -3.20
N SER A 14 -6.53 -10.26 -3.03
CA SER A 14 -7.86 -10.35 -3.67
C SER A 14 -8.20 -9.13 -4.50
N ARG A 15 -7.28 -8.16 -4.59
CA ARG A 15 -7.44 -6.99 -5.46
C ARG A 15 -7.22 -7.38 -6.92
N VAL A 16 -7.63 -6.51 -7.85
CA VAL A 16 -7.43 -6.68 -9.30
C VAL A 16 -6.85 -5.40 -9.91
N GLY A 17 -6.00 -5.55 -10.93
CA GLY A 17 -5.25 -4.43 -11.50
C GLY A 17 -6.07 -3.45 -12.34
N VAL A 18 -7.22 -3.88 -12.90
CA VAL A 18 -8.11 -3.06 -13.74
C VAL A 18 -9.55 -3.37 -13.38
N THR A 19 -10.40 -2.35 -13.24
CA THR A 19 -11.85 -2.50 -12.99
C THR A 19 -12.64 -2.66 -14.29
N PRO A 20 -13.91 -3.13 -14.26
CA PRO A 20 -14.79 -3.13 -15.43
C PRO A 20 -14.91 -1.75 -16.09
N ALA A 21 -14.98 -0.68 -15.32
CA ALA A 21 -14.99 0.69 -15.85
C ALA A 21 -13.70 1.04 -16.61
N GLY A 22 -12.54 0.60 -16.09
CA GLY A 22 -11.26 0.74 -16.78
C GLY A 22 -11.20 -0.08 -18.07
N VAL A 23 -11.72 -1.30 -18.06
CA VAL A 23 -11.85 -2.14 -19.27
C VAL A 23 -12.68 -1.44 -20.34
N LYS A 24 -13.86 -0.93 -19.98
CA LYS A 24 -14.72 -0.19 -20.92
C LYS A 24 -13.97 0.95 -21.60
N ALA A 25 -13.26 1.77 -20.81
CA ALA A 25 -12.51 2.90 -21.35
C ALA A 25 -11.34 2.46 -22.27
N LEU A 26 -10.67 1.34 -21.97
CA LEU A 26 -9.63 0.77 -22.83
C LEU A 26 -10.18 0.24 -24.14
N VAL A 27 -11.32 -0.46 -24.10
CA VAL A 27 -12.00 -1.00 -25.29
C VAL A 27 -12.52 0.14 -26.18
N GLU A 28 -13.14 1.16 -25.61
CA GLU A 28 -13.56 2.36 -26.32
C GLU A 28 -12.39 3.11 -26.98
N ALA A 29 -11.19 3.02 -26.39
CA ALA A 29 -9.95 3.55 -26.96
C ALA A 29 -9.31 2.64 -28.04
N GLY A 30 -9.95 1.52 -28.40
CA GLY A 30 -9.49 0.59 -29.44
C GLY A 30 -8.48 -0.45 -28.96
N HIS A 31 -8.38 -0.70 -27.68
CA HIS A 31 -7.51 -1.73 -27.11
C HIS A 31 -8.30 -3.02 -26.82
N LYS A 32 -7.61 -4.16 -26.88
CA LYS A 32 -8.15 -5.46 -26.45
C LYS A 32 -7.77 -5.70 -24.99
N VAL A 33 -8.71 -6.16 -24.17
CA VAL A 33 -8.45 -6.49 -22.76
C VAL A 33 -8.79 -7.96 -22.52
N LEU A 34 -7.82 -8.69 -22.00
CA LEU A 34 -7.93 -10.09 -21.56
C LEU A 34 -7.95 -10.11 -20.03
N VAL A 35 -8.98 -10.69 -19.46
CA VAL A 35 -9.11 -10.83 -18.00
C VAL A 35 -9.18 -12.31 -17.67
N GLU A 36 -8.31 -12.77 -16.76
CA GLU A 36 -8.40 -14.13 -16.25
C GLU A 36 -9.71 -14.33 -15.49
N THR A 37 -10.36 -15.47 -15.71
CA THR A 37 -11.61 -15.80 -15.02
C THR A 37 -11.44 -15.66 -13.49
N LYS A 38 -12.42 -15.05 -12.85
CA LYS A 38 -12.46 -14.78 -11.42
C LYS A 38 -11.36 -13.85 -10.89
N ALA A 39 -10.70 -13.07 -11.77
CA ALA A 39 -9.65 -12.14 -11.32
C ALA A 39 -10.21 -11.05 -10.38
N GLY A 40 -11.42 -10.54 -10.63
CA GLY A 40 -12.05 -9.50 -9.81
C GLY A 40 -13.10 -10.00 -8.82
N GLU A 41 -13.40 -11.30 -8.77
CA GLU A 41 -14.53 -11.86 -8.01
C GLU A 41 -14.48 -11.48 -6.51
N LEU A 42 -13.32 -11.60 -5.89
CA LEU A 42 -13.13 -11.27 -4.47
C LEU A 42 -13.09 -9.76 -4.20
N SER A 43 -12.99 -8.95 -5.25
CA SER A 43 -13.18 -7.48 -5.20
C SER A 43 -14.61 -7.05 -5.53
N ALA A 44 -15.57 -7.99 -5.57
CA ALA A 44 -16.96 -7.79 -5.97
C ALA A 44 -17.10 -7.25 -7.41
N MET A 45 -16.27 -7.76 -8.32
CA MET A 45 -16.27 -7.47 -9.76
C MET A 45 -16.24 -8.81 -10.51
N PRO A 46 -17.40 -9.46 -10.74
CA PRO A 46 -17.49 -10.77 -11.38
C PRO A 46 -17.22 -10.72 -12.87
N ASP A 47 -17.00 -11.87 -13.49
CA ASP A 47 -16.61 -12.01 -14.90
C ASP A 47 -17.64 -11.40 -15.86
N ASP A 48 -18.93 -11.45 -15.56
CA ASP A 48 -20.01 -10.89 -16.38
C ASP A 48 -19.96 -9.36 -16.46
N GLU A 49 -19.51 -8.68 -15.41
CA GLU A 49 -19.27 -7.23 -15.45
C GLU A 49 -18.11 -6.88 -16.41
N TYR A 50 -17.04 -7.68 -16.38
CA TYR A 50 -15.92 -7.52 -17.32
C TYR A 50 -16.32 -7.80 -18.77
N GLN A 51 -17.10 -8.87 -19.00
CA GLN A 51 -17.64 -9.17 -20.33
C GLN A 51 -18.55 -8.07 -20.84
N SER A 52 -19.44 -7.55 -19.99
CA SER A 52 -20.32 -6.43 -20.31
C SER A 52 -19.55 -5.15 -20.63
N ALA A 53 -18.36 -4.97 -20.05
CA ALA A 53 -17.44 -3.87 -20.34
C ALA A 53 -16.62 -4.09 -21.63
N GLY A 54 -16.69 -5.27 -22.26
CA GLY A 54 -16.02 -5.61 -23.52
C GLY A 54 -14.70 -6.38 -23.34
N ALA A 55 -14.41 -6.91 -22.15
CA ALA A 55 -13.26 -7.79 -21.95
C ALA A 55 -13.53 -9.18 -22.54
N GLU A 56 -12.47 -9.84 -22.99
CA GLU A 56 -12.44 -11.28 -23.22
C GLU A 56 -12.00 -11.99 -21.94
N ILE A 57 -12.89 -12.84 -21.40
CA ILE A 57 -12.54 -13.69 -20.26
C ILE A 57 -11.79 -14.92 -20.76
N VAL A 58 -10.60 -15.15 -20.18
CA VAL A 58 -9.75 -16.31 -20.51
C VAL A 58 -9.60 -17.23 -19.30
N GLY A 59 -9.50 -18.53 -19.57
CA GLY A 59 -9.54 -19.56 -18.52
C GLY A 59 -8.27 -19.72 -17.71
N SER A 60 -7.14 -19.09 -18.12
CA SER A 60 -5.85 -19.31 -17.46
C SER A 60 -4.96 -18.07 -17.47
N ALA A 61 -4.14 -17.93 -16.42
CA ALA A 61 -3.07 -16.94 -16.37
C ALA A 61 -2.12 -17.07 -17.57
N TYR A 62 -1.80 -18.30 -17.99
CA TYR A 62 -0.92 -18.56 -19.13
C TYR A 62 -1.36 -17.81 -20.38
N ASP A 63 -2.66 -17.86 -20.71
CA ASP A 63 -3.19 -17.17 -21.90
C ASP A 63 -3.12 -15.65 -21.74
N VAL A 64 -3.42 -15.12 -20.55
CA VAL A 64 -3.26 -13.69 -20.26
C VAL A 64 -1.82 -13.24 -20.51
N TRP A 65 -0.86 -13.90 -19.88
CA TRP A 65 0.55 -13.51 -19.97
C TRP A 65 1.13 -13.69 -21.38
N ARG A 66 0.76 -14.77 -22.07
CA ARG A 66 1.26 -15.09 -23.41
C ARG A 66 0.79 -14.09 -24.47
N LEU A 67 -0.47 -13.64 -24.39
CA LEU A 67 -1.10 -12.84 -25.43
C LEU A 67 -0.98 -11.33 -25.19
N ALA A 68 -0.84 -10.90 -23.95
CA ALA A 68 -0.82 -9.49 -23.59
C ALA A 68 0.48 -8.78 -23.99
N ASP A 69 0.39 -7.58 -24.55
CA ASP A 69 1.55 -6.69 -24.72
C ASP A 69 1.93 -6.04 -23.40
N MET A 70 0.93 -5.75 -22.54
CA MET A 70 1.09 -5.20 -21.20
C MET A 70 0.26 -6.01 -20.21
N VAL A 71 0.90 -6.43 -19.13
CA VAL A 71 0.25 -7.06 -17.97
C VAL A 71 0.12 -6.04 -16.86
N VAL A 72 -1.10 -5.87 -16.36
CA VAL A 72 -1.43 -4.98 -15.24
C VAL A 72 -1.83 -5.82 -14.04
N LYS A 73 -1.06 -5.72 -12.96
CA LYS A 73 -1.26 -6.45 -11.70
C LYS A 73 -1.33 -5.49 -10.51
N VAL A 74 -1.60 -6.03 -9.34
CA VAL A 74 -1.48 -5.31 -8.07
C VAL A 74 -0.13 -5.61 -7.42
N LYS A 75 0.21 -6.89 -7.27
CA LYS A 75 1.44 -7.32 -6.57
C LYS A 75 2.51 -7.83 -7.53
N GLU A 76 3.74 -7.81 -7.01
CA GLU A 76 4.90 -8.39 -7.69
C GLU A 76 4.64 -9.84 -8.10
N PRO A 77 5.11 -10.27 -9.27
CA PRO A 77 5.05 -11.67 -9.67
C PRO A 77 5.78 -12.58 -8.67
N VAL A 78 5.21 -13.75 -8.45
CA VAL A 78 5.80 -14.82 -7.65
C VAL A 78 6.45 -15.87 -8.53
N GLU A 79 7.27 -16.75 -7.97
CA GLU A 79 8.09 -17.76 -8.70
C GLU A 79 7.32 -18.53 -9.78
N LYS A 80 6.07 -18.95 -9.50
CA LYS A 80 5.20 -19.66 -10.47
C LYS A 80 4.80 -18.84 -11.69
N GLU A 81 4.95 -17.50 -11.63
CA GLU A 81 4.65 -16.58 -12.74
C GLU A 81 5.90 -16.26 -13.60
N TYR A 82 7.12 -16.53 -13.10
CA TYR A 82 8.35 -16.17 -13.81
C TYR A 82 8.50 -16.83 -15.17
N GLY A 83 7.91 -18.04 -15.34
CA GLY A 83 7.89 -18.76 -16.61
C GLY A 83 7.12 -18.08 -17.73
N HIS A 84 6.30 -17.07 -17.42
CA HIS A 84 5.51 -16.31 -18.40
C HIS A 84 6.26 -15.09 -18.95
N PHE A 85 7.39 -14.72 -18.37
CA PHE A 85 8.13 -13.54 -18.80
C PHE A 85 8.73 -13.73 -20.19
N ARG A 86 8.65 -12.70 -21.00
CA ARG A 86 9.22 -12.66 -22.37
C ARG A 86 9.72 -11.27 -22.72
N GLU A 87 10.63 -11.22 -23.69
CA GLU A 87 11.20 -9.97 -24.18
C GLU A 87 10.10 -9.02 -24.67
N GLY A 88 10.21 -7.76 -24.28
CA GLY A 88 9.29 -6.67 -24.65
C GLY A 88 7.97 -6.65 -23.92
N LEU A 89 7.69 -7.62 -23.04
CA LEU A 89 6.50 -7.57 -22.16
C LEU A 89 6.59 -6.36 -21.26
N VAL A 90 5.53 -5.54 -21.24
CA VAL A 90 5.38 -4.47 -20.26
C VAL A 90 4.68 -5.03 -19.02
N LEU A 91 5.32 -4.91 -17.85
CA LEU A 91 4.74 -5.30 -16.57
C LEU A 91 4.53 -4.06 -15.71
N PHE A 92 3.27 -3.72 -15.43
CA PHE A 92 2.87 -2.55 -14.66
C PHE A 92 2.18 -2.98 -13.36
N THR A 93 2.87 -2.84 -12.23
CA THR A 93 2.45 -3.38 -10.92
C THR A 93 3.33 -2.79 -9.80
N TYR A 94 3.02 -3.06 -8.52
CA TYR A 94 4.04 -3.00 -7.47
C TYR A 94 5.08 -4.10 -7.74
N LEU A 95 6.36 -3.75 -7.76
CA LEU A 95 7.45 -4.69 -8.02
C LEU A 95 8.23 -5.07 -6.77
N HIS A 96 8.40 -4.16 -5.82
CA HIS A 96 9.12 -4.37 -4.55
C HIS A 96 10.45 -5.14 -4.73
N LEU A 97 11.25 -4.78 -5.74
CA LEU A 97 12.43 -5.56 -6.16
C LEU A 97 13.53 -5.65 -5.10
N ALA A 98 13.69 -4.62 -4.25
CA ALA A 98 14.80 -4.56 -3.30
C ALA A 98 14.98 -5.85 -2.45
N PRO A 99 13.93 -6.44 -1.84
CA PRO A 99 14.02 -7.67 -1.09
C PRO A 99 13.94 -8.95 -1.94
N VAL A 100 13.76 -8.86 -3.28
CA VAL A 100 13.50 -10.03 -4.14
C VAL A 100 14.51 -10.07 -5.32
N PRO A 101 15.80 -10.36 -5.07
CA PRO A 101 16.83 -10.35 -6.10
C PRO A 101 16.63 -11.39 -7.21
N GLU A 102 15.86 -12.46 -6.93
CA GLU A 102 15.54 -13.48 -7.93
C GLU A 102 14.56 -12.95 -8.98
N LEU A 103 13.48 -12.25 -8.55
CA LEU A 103 12.56 -11.59 -9.47
C LEU A 103 13.30 -10.58 -10.35
N THR A 104 14.19 -9.77 -9.74
CA THR A 104 15.03 -8.83 -10.49
C THR A 104 15.83 -9.55 -11.58
N ALA A 105 16.51 -10.65 -11.24
CA ALA A 105 17.30 -11.43 -12.20
C ALA A 105 16.43 -11.96 -13.36
N LYS A 106 15.23 -12.46 -13.07
CA LYS A 106 14.32 -12.98 -14.09
C LYS A 106 13.77 -11.90 -15.01
N LEU A 107 13.43 -10.72 -14.48
CA LEU A 107 12.98 -9.58 -15.31
C LEU A 107 14.08 -9.11 -16.25
N LEU A 108 15.33 -9.06 -15.79
CA LEU A 108 16.48 -8.68 -16.59
C LEU A 108 16.80 -9.75 -17.67
N ASP A 109 16.85 -11.05 -17.29
CA ASP A 109 17.11 -12.16 -18.21
C ASP A 109 16.10 -12.20 -19.37
N LYS A 110 14.83 -11.92 -19.07
CA LYS A 110 13.73 -11.92 -20.04
C LYS A 110 13.47 -10.57 -20.67
N LYS A 111 14.28 -9.57 -20.39
CA LYS A 111 14.16 -8.19 -20.92
C LYS A 111 12.76 -7.62 -20.77
N VAL A 112 12.13 -7.86 -19.63
CA VAL A 112 10.81 -7.29 -19.30
C VAL A 112 10.94 -5.80 -19.03
N VAL A 113 10.02 -5.00 -19.57
CA VAL A 113 9.88 -3.59 -19.21
C VAL A 113 9.06 -3.52 -17.92
N GLY A 114 9.77 -3.50 -16.79
CA GLY A 114 9.17 -3.48 -15.47
C GLY A 114 8.94 -2.05 -14.97
N ILE A 115 7.69 -1.67 -14.82
CA ILE A 115 7.28 -0.34 -14.35
C ILE A 115 6.62 -0.49 -12.99
N ALA A 116 7.29 0.02 -11.96
CA ALA A 116 6.88 -0.14 -10.56
C ALA A 116 5.99 1.02 -10.11
N TYR A 117 4.83 0.71 -9.54
CA TYR A 117 3.92 1.70 -8.96
C TYR A 117 4.60 2.54 -7.87
N GLU A 118 5.38 1.89 -7.02
CA GLU A 118 6.00 2.50 -5.83
C GLU A 118 7.14 3.46 -6.14
N THR A 119 7.64 3.50 -7.37
CA THR A 119 8.73 4.42 -7.74
C THR A 119 8.28 5.55 -8.66
N ILE A 120 7.03 5.52 -9.16
CA ILE A 120 6.46 6.64 -9.91
C ILE A 120 6.34 7.87 -9.01
N ARG A 121 6.84 9.02 -9.50
CA ARG A 121 6.77 10.31 -8.81
C ARG A 121 5.92 11.29 -9.58
N ASP A 122 5.21 12.16 -8.88
CA ASP A 122 4.59 13.33 -9.49
C ASP A 122 5.58 14.51 -9.55
N LYS A 123 5.14 15.62 -10.11
CA LYS A 123 5.95 16.86 -10.22
C LYS A 123 6.37 17.44 -8.87
N ALA A 124 5.65 17.13 -7.80
CA ALA A 124 5.97 17.53 -6.44
C ALA A 124 6.92 16.54 -5.73
N GLY A 125 7.32 15.45 -6.42
CA GLY A 125 8.18 14.40 -5.89
C GLY A 125 7.44 13.43 -4.95
N THR A 126 6.11 13.50 -4.88
CA THR A 126 5.30 12.55 -4.10
C THR A 126 5.14 11.22 -4.83
N LEU A 127 4.64 10.21 -4.14
CA LEU A 127 4.45 8.85 -4.67
C LEU A 127 2.94 8.58 -4.86
N PRO A 128 2.34 9.06 -5.97
CA PRO A 128 0.88 9.10 -6.15
C PRO A 128 0.24 7.71 -6.16
N LEU A 129 0.98 6.67 -6.54
CA LEU A 129 0.44 5.32 -6.60
C LEU A 129 0.58 4.55 -5.27
N LEU A 130 1.40 5.03 -4.32
CA LEU A 130 1.42 4.54 -2.94
C LEU A 130 0.34 5.21 -2.07
N THR A 131 -0.02 6.44 -2.39
CA THR A 131 -0.98 7.25 -1.62
C THR A 131 -2.29 6.51 -1.34
N PRO A 132 -3.00 5.90 -2.32
CA PRO A 132 -4.29 5.25 -2.07
C PRO A 132 -4.20 4.11 -1.05
N MET A 133 -3.13 3.33 -1.10
CA MET A 133 -2.96 2.22 -0.15
C MET A 133 -2.62 2.71 1.26
N SER A 134 -1.88 3.81 1.36
CA SER A 134 -1.63 4.47 2.65
C SER A 134 -2.91 5.08 3.24
N GLU A 135 -3.80 5.62 2.41
CA GLU A 135 -5.11 6.11 2.85
C GLU A 135 -6.00 4.98 3.36
N VAL A 136 -6.09 3.87 2.63
CA VAL A 136 -6.84 2.68 3.04
C VAL A 136 -6.27 2.13 4.35
N ALA A 137 -4.95 1.92 4.44
CA ALA A 137 -4.32 1.37 5.62
C ALA A 137 -4.52 2.28 6.86
N GLY A 138 -4.40 3.60 6.70
CA GLY A 138 -4.66 4.56 7.77
C GLY A 138 -6.09 4.49 8.30
N ARG A 139 -7.08 4.40 7.42
CA ARG A 139 -8.49 4.27 7.81
C ARG A 139 -8.78 2.93 8.48
N MET A 140 -8.26 1.84 7.89
CA MET A 140 -8.40 0.49 8.45
C MET A 140 -7.76 0.35 9.83
N SER A 141 -6.64 1.02 10.10
CA SER A 141 -5.95 0.92 11.38
C SER A 141 -6.85 1.26 12.57
N VAL A 142 -7.75 2.23 12.38
CA VAL A 142 -8.74 2.61 13.41
C VAL A 142 -9.87 1.59 13.50
N GLN A 143 -10.40 1.12 12.37
CA GLN A 143 -11.46 0.11 12.34
C GLN A 143 -11.02 -1.18 13.05
N VAL A 144 -9.81 -1.65 12.72
CA VAL A 144 -9.20 -2.83 13.35
C VAL A 144 -8.89 -2.55 14.81
N GLY A 145 -8.26 -1.41 15.12
CA GLY A 145 -7.91 -1.03 16.48
C GLY A 145 -9.15 -0.96 17.40
N ALA A 146 -10.24 -0.40 16.90
CA ALA A 146 -11.52 -0.35 17.63
C ALA A 146 -12.06 -1.75 17.93
N ALA A 147 -12.01 -2.66 16.95
CA ALA A 147 -12.44 -4.03 17.12
C ALA A 147 -11.57 -4.80 18.13
N TYR A 148 -10.25 -4.58 18.12
CA TYR A 148 -9.34 -5.21 19.09
C TYR A 148 -9.39 -4.57 20.50
N LEU A 149 -10.04 -3.42 20.68
CA LEU A 149 -10.35 -2.89 22.03
C LEU A 149 -11.50 -3.64 22.71
N GLU A 150 -12.28 -4.44 21.97
CA GLU A 150 -13.33 -5.29 22.51
C GLU A 150 -12.73 -6.40 23.41
N LYS A 151 -13.48 -6.79 24.45
CA LYS A 151 -12.99 -7.75 25.44
C LYS A 151 -12.68 -9.12 24.85
N GLU A 152 -13.51 -9.60 23.95
CA GLU A 152 -13.42 -10.90 23.29
C GLU A 152 -12.15 -11.04 22.43
N LYS A 153 -11.57 -9.91 21.99
CA LYS A 153 -10.32 -9.88 21.21
C LYS A 153 -9.07 -9.55 22.07
N GLY A 154 -9.21 -9.63 23.39
CA GLY A 154 -8.11 -9.37 24.32
C GLY A 154 -7.95 -7.91 24.73
N GLY A 155 -8.81 -7.02 24.22
CA GLY A 155 -8.81 -5.61 24.51
C GLY A 155 -9.31 -5.29 25.94
N ARG A 156 -9.20 -4.01 26.29
CA ARG A 156 -9.60 -3.52 27.62
C ARG A 156 -11.09 -3.14 27.75
N GLY A 157 -11.91 -3.39 26.72
CA GLY A 157 -13.35 -3.10 26.72
C GLY A 157 -13.66 -1.59 26.62
N VAL A 158 -12.94 -0.85 25.76
CA VAL A 158 -13.14 0.58 25.56
C VAL A 158 -13.85 0.83 24.23
N LEU A 159 -14.96 1.56 24.27
CA LEU A 159 -15.64 2.10 23.11
C LEU A 159 -14.99 3.45 22.75
N LEU A 160 -14.44 3.58 21.54
CA LEU A 160 -13.68 4.78 21.13
C LEU A 160 -14.49 6.08 21.26
N GLY A 161 -15.77 6.06 20.91
CA GLY A 161 -16.62 7.24 20.98
C GLY A 161 -17.13 7.58 22.39
N GLY A 162 -16.93 6.70 23.36
CA GLY A 162 -17.60 6.82 24.67
C GLY A 162 -19.12 6.79 24.56
N VAL A 163 -19.82 7.19 25.62
CA VAL A 163 -21.28 7.41 25.64
C VAL A 163 -21.57 8.59 26.58
N PRO A 164 -22.78 9.18 26.58
CA PRO A 164 -23.13 10.23 27.54
C PRO A 164 -22.77 9.84 28.98
N GLY A 165 -21.96 10.66 29.63
CA GLY A 165 -21.44 10.40 30.99
C GLY A 165 -20.16 9.54 31.06
N VAL A 166 -19.67 8.99 29.95
CA VAL A 166 -18.43 8.21 29.85
C VAL A 166 -17.52 8.84 28.79
N PRO A 167 -16.28 9.24 29.14
CA PRO A 167 -15.39 9.87 28.19
C PRO A 167 -14.98 8.94 27.04
N PRO A 168 -14.65 9.48 25.86
CA PRO A 168 -14.16 8.70 24.73
C PRO A 168 -12.75 8.12 24.99
N GLY A 169 -12.39 7.10 24.22
CA GLY A 169 -11.07 6.52 24.20
C GLY A 169 -10.02 7.47 23.62
N ASN A 170 -8.77 7.32 24.06
CA ASN A 170 -7.62 8.09 23.58
C ASN A 170 -6.92 7.33 22.45
N VAL A 171 -6.77 7.98 21.28
CA VAL A 171 -6.02 7.47 20.13
C VAL A 171 -4.76 8.29 19.94
N CYS A 172 -3.61 7.64 19.96
CA CYS A 172 -2.31 8.25 19.66
C CYS A 172 -1.83 7.78 18.28
N VAL A 173 -1.61 8.73 17.38
CA VAL A 173 -1.09 8.48 16.03
C VAL A 173 0.35 8.93 15.95
N ILE A 174 1.26 8.00 15.67
CA ILE A 174 2.70 8.27 15.50
C ILE A 174 2.99 8.45 14.01
N GLY A 175 3.29 9.70 13.63
CA GLY A 175 3.49 10.16 12.26
C GLY A 175 2.24 10.82 11.66
N GLY A 176 2.40 12.07 11.22
CA GLY A 176 1.35 12.89 10.60
C GLY A 176 1.28 12.79 9.07
N GLY A 177 1.87 11.74 8.46
CA GLY A 177 1.85 11.48 7.03
C GLY A 177 0.47 11.05 6.51
N ILE A 178 0.42 10.42 5.32
CA ILE A 178 -0.84 10.00 4.68
C ILE A 178 -1.59 8.98 5.56
N VAL A 179 -0.89 7.99 6.10
CA VAL A 179 -1.46 7.01 7.04
C VAL A 179 -2.05 7.72 8.26
N GLY A 180 -1.25 8.58 8.89
CA GLY A 180 -1.64 9.23 10.15
C GLY A 180 -2.83 10.18 10.02
N ILE A 181 -2.87 11.02 8.97
CA ILE A 181 -4.02 11.91 8.76
C ILE A 181 -5.31 11.14 8.48
N ASN A 182 -5.23 10.02 7.75
CA ASN A 182 -6.40 9.17 7.48
C ASN A 182 -6.85 8.39 8.72
N ALA A 183 -5.93 7.92 9.54
CA ALA A 183 -6.23 7.35 10.85
C ALA A 183 -6.93 8.38 11.75
N ALA A 184 -6.36 9.58 11.86
CA ALA A 184 -6.93 10.65 12.68
C ALA A 184 -8.34 11.05 12.22
N LYS A 185 -8.59 11.15 10.91
CA LYS A 185 -9.94 11.43 10.36
C LYS A 185 -10.98 10.41 10.81
N VAL A 186 -10.64 9.12 10.74
CA VAL A 186 -11.58 8.05 11.14
C VAL A 186 -11.75 8.02 12.65
N ALA A 187 -10.67 8.08 13.42
CA ALA A 187 -10.75 8.08 14.89
C ALA A 187 -11.57 9.26 15.44
N MET A 188 -11.35 10.46 14.88
CA MET A 188 -12.13 11.66 15.20
C MET A 188 -13.61 11.48 14.80
N GLY A 189 -13.85 10.91 13.60
CA GLY A 189 -15.22 10.61 13.12
C GLY A 189 -15.97 9.61 14.01
N MET A 190 -15.25 8.71 14.67
CA MET A 190 -15.80 7.79 15.67
C MET A 190 -15.97 8.44 17.06
N GLY A 191 -15.61 9.70 17.23
CA GLY A 191 -15.75 10.44 18.48
C GLY A 191 -14.58 10.26 19.46
N ALA A 192 -13.48 9.65 19.06
CA ALA A 192 -12.31 9.47 19.92
C ALA A 192 -11.57 10.78 20.18
N LYS A 193 -10.84 10.83 21.31
CA LYS A 193 -9.86 11.88 21.57
C LYS A 193 -8.54 11.53 20.86
N VAL A 194 -8.17 12.33 19.86
CA VAL A 194 -7.04 12.02 18.97
C VAL A 194 -5.86 12.93 19.23
N THR A 195 -4.67 12.35 19.31
CA THR A 195 -3.38 13.07 19.35
C THR A 195 -2.49 12.56 18.22
N ILE A 196 -1.96 13.46 17.39
CA ILE A 196 -0.95 13.15 16.36
C ILE A 196 0.41 13.63 16.85
N VAL A 197 1.40 12.75 16.73
CA VAL A 197 2.80 13.04 17.06
C VAL A 197 3.63 13.06 15.79
N ASP A 198 4.33 14.15 15.49
CA ASP A 198 5.21 14.26 14.32
C ASP A 198 6.47 15.09 14.64
N LEU A 199 7.56 14.84 13.91
CA LEU A 199 8.81 15.62 14.03
C LEU A 199 8.72 16.96 13.31
N ASN A 200 7.94 17.04 12.24
CA ASN A 200 7.86 18.19 11.37
C ASN A 200 6.82 19.19 11.88
N LEU A 201 7.28 20.30 12.45
CA LEU A 201 6.40 21.37 12.97
C LEU A 201 5.53 22.01 11.89
N ASN A 202 5.99 22.10 10.65
CA ASN A 202 5.17 22.62 9.56
C ASN A 202 4.01 21.67 9.28
N ARG A 203 4.30 20.36 9.29
CA ARG A 203 3.23 19.34 9.16
C ARG A 203 2.23 19.41 10.32
N LEU A 204 2.68 19.64 11.54
CA LEU A 204 1.78 19.82 12.69
C LEU A 204 0.89 21.06 12.54
N ARG A 205 1.40 22.17 11.99
CA ARG A 205 0.58 23.37 11.69
C ARG A 205 -0.49 23.07 10.64
N GLU A 206 -0.11 22.41 9.53
CA GLU A 206 -1.07 22.00 8.49
C GLU A 206 -2.16 21.09 9.08
N LEU A 207 -1.81 20.16 9.97
CA LEU A 207 -2.77 19.26 10.61
C LEU A 207 -3.70 20.00 11.58
N ASP A 208 -3.18 20.98 12.31
CA ASP A 208 -3.97 21.85 13.19
C ASP A 208 -5.05 22.60 12.37
N ASP A 209 -4.64 23.22 11.25
CA ASP A 209 -5.55 23.90 10.34
C ASP A 209 -6.60 22.94 9.73
N ILE A 210 -6.16 21.76 9.23
CA ILE A 210 -7.05 20.76 8.61
C ILE A 210 -8.11 20.27 9.60
N PHE A 211 -7.71 20.01 10.84
CA PHE A 211 -8.61 19.46 11.86
C PHE A 211 -9.34 20.54 12.67
N ASN A 212 -8.99 21.80 12.49
CA ASN A 212 -9.62 22.95 13.15
C ASN A 212 -9.72 22.77 14.68
N GLY A 213 -8.60 22.40 15.32
CA GLY A 213 -8.47 22.20 16.76
C GLY A 213 -9.15 20.95 17.34
N ARG A 214 -9.74 20.10 16.50
CA ARG A 214 -10.41 18.85 16.97
C ARG A 214 -9.46 17.68 17.18
N VAL A 215 -8.20 17.84 16.81
CA VAL A 215 -7.12 16.87 17.01
C VAL A 215 -5.97 17.58 17.70
N TYR A 216 -5.41 16.96 18.71
CA TYR A 216 -4.21 17.50 19.38
C TYR A 216 -2.97 17.17 18.57
N THR A 217 -2.06 18.14 18.45
CA THR A 217 -0.76 17.94 17.79
C THR A 217 0.38 18.02 18.81
N LEU A 218 1.34 17.12 18.73
CA LEU A 218 2.50 17.08 19.60
C LEU A 218 3.80 16.94 18.79
N ALA A 219 4.81 17.73 19.13
CA ALA A 219 6.16 17.55 18.60
C ALA A 219 6.76 16.23 19.12
N SER A 220 7.31 15.42 18.21
CA SER A 220 7.93 14.13 18.54
C SER A 220 9.24 14.32 19.28
N ASN A 221 9.25 13.93 20.53
CA ASN A 221 10.42 13.74 21.37
C ASN A 221 10.11 12.62 22.37
N SER A 222 11.13 12.07 23.01
CA SER A 222 10.98 10.92 23.92
C SER A 222 9.96 11.17 25.04
N TYR A 223 9.91 12.38 25.60
CA TYR A 223 8.97 12.73 26.67
C TYR A 223 7.52 12.73 26.17
N ASN A 224 7.25 13.47 25.11
CA ASN A 224 5.90 13.58 24.52
C ASN A 224 5.37 12.24 24.02
N VAL A 225 6.21 11.45 23.31
CA VAL A 225 5.84 10.12 22.84
C VAL A 225 5.51 9.21 24.01
N THR A 226 6.38 9.18 25.07
CA THR A 226 6.14 8.36 26.27
C THR A 226 4.81 8.70 26.93
N HIS A 227 4.51 9.99 27.08
CA HIS A 227 3.27 10.45 27.71
C HIS A 227 2.04 10.06 26.85
N ALA A 228 2.08 10.38 25.57
CA ALA A 228 0.96 10.11 24.66
C ALA A 228 0.65 8.61 24.54
N VAL A 229 1.68 7.77 24.41
CA VAL A 229 1.55 6.30 24.32
C VAL A 229 1.00 5.70 25.62
N ARG A 230 1.48 6.17 26.80
CA ARG A 230 1.00 5.70 28.10
C ARG A 230 -0.50 5.97 28.29
N GLU A 231 -0.98 7.14 27.88
CA GLU A 231 -2.38 7.55 28.05
C GLU A 231 -3.30 6.99 26.95
N ALA A 232 -2.76 6.42 25.87
CA ALA A 232 -3.53 5.88 24.76
C ALA A 232 -4.26 4.58 25.13
N ASP A 233 -5.44 4.40 24.54
CA ASP A 233 -6.15 3.14 24.46
C ASP A 233 -5.84 2.45 23.14
N LEU A 234 -5.59 3.25 22.08
CA LEU A 234 -5.14 2.78 20.76
C LEU A 234 -3.94 3.61 20.30
N VAL A 235 -2.85 2.95 19.94
CA VAL A 235 -1.67 3.54 19.29
C VAL A 235 -1.62 3.09 17.84
N ILE A 236 -1.46 4.03 16.92
CA ILE A 236 -1.33 3.75 15.47
C ILE A 236 0.06 4.20 15.02
N GLY A 237 0.87 3.28 14.55
CA GLY A 237 2.18 3.52 13.95
C GLY A 237 2.03 3.81 12.45
N GLY A 238 2.28 5.05 12.03
CA GLY A 238 2.11 5.49 10.64
C GLY A 238 3.33 6.21 10.05
N VAL A 239 4.53 5.89 10.53
CA VAL A 239 5.78 6.52 10.06
C VAL A 239 6.30 5.78 8.84
N LEU A 240 6.47 6.50 7.74
CA LEU A 240 7.03 5.99 6.50
C LEU A 240 8.22 6.87 6.11
N ILE A 241 9.37 6.22 5.87
CA ILE A 241 10.54 6.85 5.26
C ILE A 241 10.73 6.19 3.90
N PRO A 242 10.52 6.91 2.78
CA PRO A 242 10.68 6.32 1.45
C PRO A 242 12.08 5.72 1.26
N GLY A 243 12.13 4.41 0.92
CA GLY A 243 13.38 3.70 0.65
C GLY A 243 14.23 3.33 1.86
N ALA A 244 13.72 3.52 3.09
CA ALA A 244 14.44 3.16 4.32
C ALA A 244 13.53 2.45 5.33
N ALA A 245 14.14 1.73 6.28
CA ALA A 245 13.42 1.15 7.40
C ALA A 245 12.85 2.24 8.32
N ALA A 246 11.67 2.01 8.87
CA ALA A 246 11.07 2.92 9.83
C ALA A 246 11.89 2.95 11.15
N PRO A 247 12.15 4.14 11.72
CA PRO A 247 12.83 4.24 13.00
C PRO A 247 11.93 3.72 14.13
N LYS A 248 12.52 3.10 15.16
CA LYS A 248 11.80 2.63 16.35
C LYS A 248 11.50 3.81 17.28
N ILE A 249 10.32 4.41 17.12
CA ILE A 249 9.89 5.60 17.87
C ILE A 249 9.28 5.21 19.22
N VAL A 250 8.47 4.14 19.24
CA VAL A 250 7.88 3.61 20.49
C VAL A 250 8.71 2.44 20.97
N THR A 251 9.40 2.64 22.08
CA THR A 251 10.31 1.63 22.67
C THR A 251 9.55 0.58 23.47
N LYS A 252 10.17 -0.59 23.68
CA LYS A 252 9.63 -1.63 24.56
C LYS A 252 9.31 -1.10 25.98
N ALA A 253 10.16 -0.23 26.52
CA ALA A 253 9.94 0.41 27.81
C ALA A 253 8.71 1.33 27.83
N MET A 254 8.33 1.94 26.70
CA MET A 254 7.08 2.70 26.58
C MET A 254 5.87 1.76 26.51
N VAL A 255 5.96 0.69 25.75
CA VAL A 255 4.89 -0.33 25.62
C VAL A 255 4.56 -0.96 26.98
N SER A 256 5.58 -1.31 27.79
CA SER A 256 5.37 -1.89 29.14
C SER A 256 4.61 -0.97 30.10
N LYS A 257 4.59 0.35 29.83
CA LYS A 257 3.87 1.37 30.61
C LYS A 257 2.47 1.69 30.07
N MET A 258 2.08 1.10 28.96
CA MET A 258 0.73 1.27 28.41
C MET A 258 -0.32 0.61 29.30
N LYS A 259 -1.56 1.03 29.13
CA LYS A 259 -2.71 0.43 29.80
C LYS A 259 -2.85 -1.03 29.36
N LYS A 260 -3.09 -1.95 30.29
CA LYS A 260 -3.34 -3.36 29.94
C LYS A 260 -4.59 -3.49 29.07
N GLY A 261 -4.51 -4.29 28.02
CA GLY A 261 -5.56 -4.42 27.00
C GLY A 261 -5.67 -3.22 26.06
N ALA A 262 -4.74 -2.24 26.12
CA ALA A 262 -4.59 -1.27 25.05
C ALA A 262 -4.13 -1.96 23.75
N VAL A 263 -4.35 -1.31 22.62
CA VAL A 263 -4.07 -1.85 21.29
C VAL A 263 -3.01 -1.02 20.57
N ILE A 264 -2.09 -1.69 19.92
CA ILE A 264 -1.14 -1.12 18.96
C ILE A 264 -1.49 -1.66 17.57
N VAL A 265 -1.63 -0.76 16.59
CA VAL A 265 -1.70 -1.11 15.16
C VAL A 265 -0.49 -0.47 14.48
N ASP A 266 0.50 -1.28 14.09
CA ASP A 266 1.70 -0.76 13.40
C ASP A 266 1.54 -0.91 11.89
N VAL A 267 1.05 0.15 11.23
CA VAL A 267 0.90 0.20 9.77
C VAL A 267 2.26 0.28 9.05
N ALA A 268 3.30 0.76 9.74
CA ALA A 268 4.66 0.84 9.20
C ALA A 268 5.37 -0.53 9.15
N ILE A 269 4.69 -1.61 9.55
CA ILE A 269 5.28 -2.94 9.68
C ILE A 269 5.91 -3.47 8.39
N ASP A 270 5.37 -3.13 7.22
CA ASP A 270 5.93 -3.49 5.91
C ASP A 270 7.36 -2.94 5.70
N GLN A 271 7.74 -1.90 6.46
CA GLN A 271 9.08 -1.30 6.47
C GLN A 271 9.80 -1.51 7.81
N GLY A 272 9.52 -2.62 8.47
CA GLY A 272 10.13 -3.00 9.74
C GLY A 272 9.42 -2.47 10.99
N GLY A 273 8.38 -1.63 10.83
CA GLY A 273 7.59 -1.07 11.93
C GLY A 273 8.27 0.05 12.73
N CYS A 274 7.48 0.96 13.28
CA CYS A 274 7.97 2.05 14.14
C CYS A 274 7.82 1.77 15.63
N ILE A 275 7.31 0.60 15.99
CA ILE A 275 7.20 0.11 17.38
C ILE A 275 8.27 -0.96 17.59
N GLU A 276 9.04 -0.87 18.68
CA GLU A 276 10.15 -1.80 18.94
C GLU A 276 9.67 -3.24 19.16
N THR A 277 8.49 -3.42 19.76
CA THR A 277 7.88 -4.73 20.04
C THR A 277 7.08 -5.28 18.84
N ALA A 278 6.98 -4.52 17.73
CA ALA A 278 6.25 -4.96 16.55
C ALA A 278 7.03 -6.03 15.77
N ARG A 279 6.32 -7.07 15.36
CA ARG A 279 6.76 -8.10 14.42
C ARG A 279 5.68 -8.35 13.38
N PRO A 280 6.04 -8.65 12.12
CA PRO A 280 5.05 -8.93 11.08
C PRO A 280 4.11 -10.07 11.46
N THR A 281 2.82 -9.88 11.14
CA THR A 281 1.76 -10.89 11.26
C THR A 281 1.02 -11.04 9.93
N THR A 282 0.13 -12.02 9.85
CA THR A 282 -0.67 -12.31 8.65
C THR A 282 -2.16 -12.10 8.93
N HIS A 283 -2.98 -12.07 7.87
CA HIS A 283 -4.43 -11.99 8.04
C HIS A 283 -5.02 -13.22 8.74
N SER A 284 -4.36 -14.38 8.67
CA SER A 284 -4.79 -15.62 9.33
C SER A 284 -4.43 -15.67 10.83
N ASP A 285 -3.33 -15.02 11.23
CA ASP A 285 -2.89 -14.87 12.62
C ASP A 285 -2.51 -13.41 12.88
N PRO A 286 -3.50 -12.51 13.04
CA PRO A 286 -3.30 -11.08 12.88
C PRO A 286 -2.73 -10.37 14.11
N ALA A 287 -2.86 -10.96 15.30
CA ALA A 287 -2.54 -10.25 16.55
C ALA A 287 -1.82 -11.13 17.57
N TYR A 288 -1.04 -10.49 18.43
CA TYR A 288 -0.38 -11.11 19.57
C TYR A 288 -0.32 -10.12 20.74
N VAL A 289 0.07 -10.60 21.92
CA VAL A 289 0.15 -9.77 23.14
C VAL A 289 1.59 -9.67 23.64
N VAL A 290 2.04 -8.45 23.91
CA VAL A 290 3.32 -8.17 24.60
C VAL A 290 3.04 -7.24 25.78
N ASP A 291 3.53 -7.59 26.94
CA ASP A 291 3.34 -6.82 28.18
C ASP A 291 1.87 -6.45 28.47
N GLY A 292 0.92 -7.31 28.05
CA GLY A 292 -0.52 -7.09 28.21
C GLY A 292 -1.12 -6.09 27.23
N VAL A 293 -0.40 -5.70 26.17
CA VAL A 293 -0.84 -4.83 25.08
C VAL A 293 -1.04 -5.68 23.83
N VAL A 294 -2.19 -5.55 23.15
CA VAL A 294 -2.51 -6.25 21.93
C VAL A 294 -1.79 -5.57 20.76
N HIS A 295 -1.08 -6.35 19.95
CA HIS A 295 -0.37 -5.88 18.76
C HIS A 295 -1.03 -6.45 17.52
N TYR A 296 -1.49 -5.59 16.62
CA TYR A 296 -1.94 -5.91 15.27
C TYR A 296 -0.91 -5.34 14.28
N CYS A 297 -0.16 -6.22 13.63
CA CYS A 297 0.97 -5.85 12.76
C CYS A 297 0.90 -6.60 11.43
N VAL A 298 -0.31 -6.70 10.86
CA VAL A 298 -0.55 -7.42 9.62
C VAL A 298 0.09 -6.67 8.46
N THR A 299 0.93 -7.38 7.71
CA THR A 299 1.49 -6.86 6.45
C THR A 299 0.39 -6.80 5.39
N ASN A 300 0.51 -5.81 4.47
CA ASN A 300 -0.45 -5.64 3.38
C ASN A 300 -1.91 -5.45 3.86
N MET A 301 -2.11 -4.66 4.91
CA MET A 301 -3.45 -4.38 5.47
C MET A 301 -4.54 -4.07 4.42
N PRO A 302 -4.27 -3.29 3.35
CA PRO A 302 -5.28 -2.96 2.35
C PRO A 302 -5.90 -4.16 1.63
N ALA A 303 -5.24 -5.32 1.61
CA ALA A 303 -5.77 -6.54 0.99
C ALA A 303 -7.02 -7.09 1.70
N ALA A 304 -7.24 -6.75 2.96
CA ALA A 304 -8.43 -7.16 3.71
C ALA A 304 -9.72 -6.45 3.28
N VAL A 305 -9.64 -5.37 2.51
CA VAL A 305 -10.78 -4.63 1.96
C VAL A 305 -10.62 -4.48 0.44
N PRO A 306 -10.62 -5.61 -0.30
CA PRO A 306 -10.16 -5.64 -1.69
C PRO A 306 -11.05 -4.80 -2.63
N ASN A 307 -12.35 -4.68 -2.39
CA ASN A 307 -13.23 -3.84 -3.17
C ASN A 307 -12.80 -2.36 -3.10
N THR A 308 -12.73 -1.80 -1.89
CA THR A 308 -12.30 -0.41 -1.68
C THR A 308 -10.88 -0.17 -2.19
N SER A 309 -9.98 -1.11 -1.91
CA SER A 309 -8.57 -1.01 -2.28
C SER A 309 -8.36 -1.07 -3.81
N THR A 310 -9.11 -1.93 -4.51
CA THR A 310 -9.10 -2.00 -5.98
C THR A 310 -9.55 -0.68 -6.58
N LEU A 311 -10.70 -0.16 -6.16
CA LEU A 311 -11.23 1.13 -6.65
C LEU A 311 -10.25 2.27 -6.37
N ALA A 312 -9.71 2.37 -5.16
CA ALA A 312 -8.75 3.41 -4.79
C ALA A 312 -7.45 3.32 -5.61
N LEU A 313 -6.90 2.11 -5.77
CA LEU A 313 -5.67 1.90 -6.52
C LEU A 313 -5.88 2.19 -8.01
N THR A 314 -6.92 1.64 -8.61
CA THR A 314 -7.18 1.77 -10.05
C THR A 314 -7.50 3.20 -10.45
N ASN A 315 -8.16 3.99 -9.61
CA ASN A 315 -8.33 5.43 -9.84
C ASN A 315 -6.99 6.16 -10.03
N ALA A 316 -5.95 5.74 -9.31
CA ALA A 316 -4.62 6.35 -9.41
C ALA A 316 -3.78 5.75 -10.55
N THR A 317 -3.85 4.43 -10.79
CA THR A 317 -3.02 3.74 -11.78
C THR A 317 -3.57 3.86 -13.20
N PHE A 318 -4.88 3.95 -13.37
CA PHE A 318 -5.55 3.91 -14.67
C PHE A 318 -5.08 5.00 -15.65
N PRO A 319 -4.82 6.26 -15.28
CA PRO A 319 -4.25 7.26 -16.17
C PRO A 319 -2.93 6.82 -16.81
N TYR A 320 -2.09 6.12 -16.07
CA TYR A 320 -0.82 5.55 -16.56
C TYR A 320 -1.05 4.35 -17.46
N VAL A 321 -1.98 3.44 -17.11
CA VAL A 321 -2.38 2.31 -17.96
C VAL A 321 -2.85 2.82 -19.33
N MET A 322 -3.74 3.82 -19.33
CA MET A 322 -4.26 4.41 -20.58
C MET A 322 -3.15 5.09 -21.40
N ARG A 323 -2.22 5.79 -20.77
CA ARG A 323 -1.07 6.41 -21.45
C ARG A 323 -0.17 5.37 -22.09
N LEU A 324 0.22 4.33 -21.34
CA LEU A 324 1.02 3.21 -21.84
C LEU A 324 0.32 2.49 -23.01
N ALA A 325 -0.99 2.27 -22.88
CA ALA A 325 -1.78 1.62 -23.92
C ALA A 325 -1.82 2.44 -25.22
N LYS A 326 -2.03 3.76 -25.14
CA LYS A 326 -2.17 4.65 -26.29
C LYS A 326 -0.84 4.94 -26.99
N MET A 327 0.24 5.13 -26.22
CA MET A 327 1.51 5.61 -26.77
C MET A 327 2.53 4.47 -26.99
N GLY A 328 2.32 3.31 -26.34
CA GLY A 328 3.37 2.31 -26.16
C GLY A 328 4.35 2.70 -25.05
N ALA A 329 5.07 1.71 -24.50
CA ALA A 329 5.92 1.93 -23.34
C ALA A 329 7.03 2.99 -23.59
N LYS A 330 7.78 2.90 -24.67
CA LYS A 330 8.89 3.80 -24.98
C LYS A 330 8.43 5.26 -25.02
N ALA A 331 7.47 5.60 -25.88
CA ALA A 331 6.99 6.97 -26.03
C ALA A 331 6.31 7.51 -24.75
N ALA A 332 5.61 6.64 -24.01
CA ALA A 332 5.02 7.03 -22.72
C ALA A 332 6.10 7.40 -21.68
N ILE A 333 7.16 6.60 -21.57
CA ILE A 333 8.29 6.84 -20.66
C ILE A 333 9.05 8.11 -21.05
N GLU A 334 9.27 8.35 -22.34
CA GLU A 334 9.90 9.58 -22.84
C GLU A 334 9.10 10.84 -22.51
N SER A 335 7.76 10.75 -22.58
CA SER A 335 6.86 11.89 -22.40
C SER A 335 6.59 12.30 -20.95
N ASP A 336 6.87 11.42 -19.98
CA ASP A 336 6.50 11.62 -18.58
C ASP A 336 7.65 11.26 -17.65
N SER A 337 8.21 12.29 -16.98
CA SER A 337 9.33 12.11 -16.05
C SER A 337 8.97 11.23 -14.85
N GLY A 338 7.72 11.32 -14.36
CA GLY A 338 7.24 10.50 -13.25
C GLY A 338 7.14 9.03 -13.63
N LEU A 339 6.60 8.76 -14.82
CA LEU A 339 6.55 7.39 -15.35
C LEU A 339 7.97 6.84 -15.61
N ARG A 340 8.90 7.71 -16.03
CA ARG A 340 10.32 7.36 -16.19
C ARG A 340 10.96 6.91 -14.89
N ASP A 341 10.66 7.58 -13.78
CA ASP A 341 11.12 7.17 -12.44
C ASP A 341 10.51 5.81 -12.02
N GLY A 342 9.35 5.47 -12.58
CA GLY A 342 8.68 4.19 -12.39
C GLY A 342 9.38 3.00 -13.02
N VAL A 343 10.23 3.22 -14.05
CA VAL A 343 10.88 2.12 -14.77
C VAL A 343 12.00 1.54 -13.91
N ASN A 344 11.85 0.28 -13.53
CA ASN A 344 12.83 -0.44 -12.71
C ASN A 344 13.70 -1.39 -13.54
N THR A 345 13.17 -1.94 -14.63
CA THR A 345 13.93 -2.77 -15.59
C THR A 345 13.56 -2.38 -17.02
N TYR A 346 14.55 -2.29 -17.90
CA TYR A 346 14.37 -1.96 -19.32
C TYR A 346 15.47 -2.63 -20.14
N ASP A 347 15.10 -3.36 -21.20
CA ASP A 347 16.00 -4.07 -22.13
C ASP A 347 17.13 -4.84 -21.43
N GLY A 348 16.81 -5.60 -20.39
CA GLY A 348 17.78 -6.40 -19.63
C GLY A 348 18.68 -5.60 -18.68
N VAL A 349 18.41 -4.31 -18.48
CA VAL A 349 19.18 -3.42 -17.60
C VAL A 349 18.34 -3.03 -16.39
N LEU A 350 18.92 -3.05 -15.19
CA LEU A 350 18.31 -2.49 -13.98
C LEU A 350 18.41 -0.97 -14.04
N THR A 351 17.26 -0.27 -13.88
CA THR A 351 17.19 1.19 -14.04
C THR A 351 16.85 1.93 -12.76
N CYS A 352 16.53 1.21 -11.69
CA CYS A 352 16.21 1.77 -10.38
C CYS A 352 17.43 1.73 -9.46
N LYS A 353 18.08 2.88 -9.23
CA LYS A 353 19.28 2.99 -8.38
C LYS A 353 19.08 2.43 -6.95
N PRO A 354 17.99 2.73 -6.21
CA PRO A 354 17.80 2.18 -4.87
C PRO A 354 17.76 0.63 -4.84
N VAL A 355 17.18 0.01 -5.85
CA VAL A 355 17.18 -1.46 -5.99
C VAL A 355 18.58 -1.98 -6.25
N ALA A 356 19.31 -1.31 -7.15
CA ALA A 356 20.71 -1.67 -7.48
C ALA A 356 21.60 -1.60 -6.24
N ASP A 357 21.52 -0.51 -5.48
CA ASP A 357 22.30 -0.30 -4.26
C ASP A 357 21.98 -1.41 -3.22
N SER A 358 20.70 -1.78 -3.06
CA SER A 358 20.28 -2.82 -2.11
C SER A 358 20.74 -4.22 -2.48
N GLN A 359 20.93 -4.49 -3.79
CA GLN A 359 21.29 -5.81 -4.31
C GLN A 359 22.77 -5.91 -4.76
N GLY A 360 23.53 -4.82 -4.68
CA GLY A 360 24.92 -4.77 -5.16
C GLY A 360 25.03 -5.00 -6.68
N ARG A 361 24.06 -4.54 -7.48
CA ARG A 361 24.01 -4.74 -8.94
C ARG A 361 24.37 -3.46 -9.70
N PRO A 362 24.91 -3.59 -10.93
CA PRO A 362 25.07 -2.45 -11.83
C PRO A 362 23.69 -1.92 -12.25
N TRP A 363 23.62 -0.62 -12.54
CA TRP A 363 22.42 0.04 -13.04
C TRP A 363 22.77 1.13 -14.06
N LYS A 364 21.78 1.54 -14.85
CA LYS A 364 21.86 2.73 -15.72
C LYS A 364 20.54 3.49 -15.64
N ALA A 365 20.58 4.81 -15.81
CA ALA A 365 19.37 5.58 -15.93
C ALA A 365 18.60 5.15 -17.19
N VAL A 366 17.26 5.00 -17.09
CA VAL A 366 16.48 4.56 -18.26
C VAL A 366 16.56 5.56 -19.42
N GLY A 367 16.78 6.85 -19.13
CA GLY A 367 16.99 7.88 -20.16
C GLY A 367 18.20 7.64 -21.06
N ASP A 368 19.19 6.87 -20.58
CA ASP A 368 20.38 6.52 -21.38
C ASP A 368 20.14 5.29 -22.28
N LEU A 369 18.95 4.67 -22.19
CA LEU A 369 18.56 3.45 -22.91
C LEU A 369 17.43 3.70 -23.93
N LEU A 370 16.76 4.84 -23.86
CA LEU A 370 15.65 5.24 -24.74
C LEU A 370 16.19 5.87 -26.02
#